data_4988b468ebb23ff8839865fd4d61b76d
#
_entry.id   4988b468ebb23ff8839865fd4d61b76d
#
_cell.length_a   1.000
_cell.length_b   1.000
_cell.length_c   1.000
_cell.angle_alpha   90.00
_cell.angle_beta   90.00
_cell.angle_gamma   90.00
#
_symmetry.space_group_name_H-M   'P 1'
#
loop_
_entity.id
_entity.type
_entity.pdbx_description
1 polymer ?
#
loop_
_entity_poly.entity_id
_entity_poly.type
_entity_poly.pdbx_seq_one_letter_code
_entity_poly.pdbx_strand_id
1 'polypeptide(L)'
;YQRNRRLPAFRMSSQLPNLSHRNALVLFSGGQDSATCLAHALRIYGRVETVGFDYGQRHRIELDARQQVLRAFREQFPQWADRLGDDHLLDVNILGQISETSLTRDTAFAMEASGLPNTFVPGRNLVFLTLAAALAYRRGIDVLVTGVCETDYSGYPDCRDDTMKAMQIALSLGMDKRLLIDTPLMWIDKAQTWQLAHDLGEGSGTPDGGQQLVDLIIEHSHTCYLGDRAHRHDWGYGCGSCPACELRARGYQLWSQAQAA
;
A
#
# COMPACT_ATOMS: atom_id res chain seq x y z
N TYR A 1 -23.36 -9.68 28.13
CA TYR A 1 -22.29 -10.69 28.14
C TYR A 1 -21.44 -10.49 26.88
N GLN A 2 -20.46 -9.57 26.95
CA GLN A 2 -19.41 -9.41 25.92
C GLN A 2 -18.33 -10.46 26.26
N ARG A 3 -18.27 -11.53 25.48
CA ARG A 3 -17.14 -12.45 25.51
C ARG A 3 -15.93 -11.73 24.88
N ASN A 4 -14.93 -11.44 25.71
CA ASN A 4 -13.57 -11.09 25.28
C ASN A 4 -13.05 -12.24 24.39
N ARG A 5 -13.24 -12.16 23.07
CA ARG A 5 -12.53 -13.01 22.13
C ARG A 5 -11.13 -12.43 22.00
N ARG A 6 -10.15 -13.00 22.69
CA ARG A 6 -8.74 -12.83 22.35
C ARG A 6 -8.61 -13.24 20.90
N LEU A 7 -8.25 -12.30 20.05
CA LEU A 7 -7.87 -12.61 18.67
C LEU A 7 -6.67 -13.56 18.75
N PRO A 8 -6.69 -14.72 18.07
CA PRO A 8 -5.52 -15.57 18.02
C PRO A 8 -4.40 -14.76 17.35
N ALA A 9 -3.18 -14.86 17.89
CA ALA A 9 -2.00 -14.27 17.28
C ALA A 9 -1.92 -14.79 15.84
N PHE A 10 -2.22 -13.93 14.88
CA PHE A 10 -2.09 -14.24 13.45
C PHE A 10 -0.60 -14.26 13.14
N ARG A 11 0.05 -15.39 13.41
CA ARG A 11 1.38 -15.65 12.87
C ARG A 11 1.19 -16.06 11.43
N MET A 12 1.53 -15.19 10.49
CA MET A 12 1.74 -15.64 9.12
C MET A 12 2.71 -16.81 9.15
N SER A 13 2.35 -17.89 8.44
CA SER A 13 3.21 -19.05 8.25
C SER A 13 4.64 -18.57 7.95
N SER A 14 5.62 -19.09 8.66
CA SER A 14 7.05 -18.75 8.52
C SER A 14 7.60 -19.03 7.11
N GLN A 15 6.79 -19.50 6.17
CA GLN A 15 7.18 -19.84 4.81
C GLN A 15 6.31 -19.08 3.79
N LEU A 16 6.70 -17.82 3.53
CA LEU A 16 6.26 -17.14 2.32
C LEU A 16 6.77 -17.90 1.08
N PRO A 17 6.00 -17.97 -0.02
CA PRO A 17 6.45 -18.63 -1.24
C PRO A 17 7.72 -17.96 -1.75
N ASN A 18 8.71 -18.76 -2.16
CA ASN A 18 9.88 -18.22 -2.84
C ASN A 18 9.60 -18.14 -4.34
N LEU A 19 9.35 -16.93 -4.82
CA LEU A 19 9.12 -16.61 -6.22
C LEU A 19 10.26 -15.74 -6.79
N SER A 20 11.49 -15.95 -6.32
CA SER A 20 12.68 -15.19 -6.74
C SER A 20 13.01 -15.30 -8.25
N HIS A 21 12.40 -16.26 -8.94
CA HIS A 21 12.48 -16.36 -10.40
C HIS A 21 11.53 -15.40 -11.15
N ARG A 22 10.63 -14.70 -10.44
CA ARG A 22 9.68 -13.74 -10.99
C ARG A 22 10.06 -12.33 -10.57
N ASN A 23 9.75 -11.36 -11.43
CA ASN A 23 9.91 -9.94 -11.15
C ASN A 23 8.55 -9.29 -10.87
N ALA A 24 8.53 -8.30 -9.99
CA ALA A 24 7.30 -7.61 -9.59
C ALA A 24 7.38 -6.10 -9.80
N LEU A 25 6.24 -5.50 -10.10
CA LEU A 25 6.03 -4.04 -10.12
C LEU A 25 5.02 -3.70 -9.02
N VAL A 26 5.45 -2.94 -8.03
CA VAL A 26 4.61 -2.51 -6.90
C VAL A 26 3.95 -1.18 -7.25
N LEU A 27 2.62 -1.11 -7.15
CA LEU A 27 1.89 0.15 -7.17
C LEU A 27 2.17 0.86 -5.84
N PHE A 28 3.03 1.88 -5.89
CA PHE A 28 3.67 2.44 -4.72
C PHE A 28 3.32 3.92 -4.54
N SER A 29 2.45 4.24 -3.55
CA SER A 29 2.05 5.61 -3.22
C SER A 29 2.96 6.29 -2.19
N GLY A 30 3.78 5.53 -1.44
CA GLY A 30 4.55 6.03 -0.30
C GLY A 30 3.80 6.04 1.02
N GLY A 31 2.56 5.53 1.04
CA GLY A 31 1.78 5.30 2.25
C GLY A 31 2.13 3.99 2.95
N GLN A 32 1.58 3.79 4.17
CA GLN A 32 1.80 2.60 4.99
C GLN A 32 1.57 1.29 4.20
N ASP A 33 0.42 1.17 3.54
CA ASP A 33 0.02 -0.06 2.85
C ASP A 33 0.97 -0.40 1.71
N SER A 34 1.28 0.59 0.87
CA SER A 34 2.20 0.39 -0.24
C SER A 34 3.64 0.11 0.21
N ALA A 35 4.08 0.67 1.36
CA ALA A 35 5.39 0.37 1.95
C ALA A 35 5.42 -1.08 2.48
N THR A 36 4.36 -1.55 3.11
CA THR A 36 4.22 -2.96 3.53
C THR A 36 4.21 -3.90 2.31
N CYS A 37 3.50 -3.54 1.23
CA CYS A 37 3.50 -4.29 -0.03
C CYS A 37 4.88 -4.31 -0.70
N LEU A 38 5.65 -3.23 -0.60
CA LEU A 38 7.03 -3.19 -1.10
C LEU A 38 7.92 -4.17 -0.34
N ALA A 39 7.83 -4.19 1.01
CA ALA A 39 8.55 -5.15 1.84
C ALA A 39 8.16 -6.60 1.50
N HIS A 40 6.86 -6.87 1.33
CA HIS A 40 6.36 -8.17 0.88
C HIS A 40 6.96 -8.57 -0.47
N ALA A 41 6.92 -7.69 -1.45
CA ALA A 41 7.48 -7.96 -2.77
C ALA A 41 9.00 -8.23 -2.72
N LEU A 42 9.77 -7.42 -1.99
CA LEU A 42 11.20 -7.59 -1.80
C LEU A 42 11.57 -8.90 -1.06
N ARG A 43 10.65 -9.42 -0.26
CA ARG A 43 10.82 -10.68 0.45
C ARG A 43 10.65 -11.89 -0.47
N ILE A 44 9.78 -11.80 -1.47
CA ILE A 44 9.29 -12.95 -2.27
C ILE A 44 9.89 -12.98 -3.67
N TYR A 45 9.96 -11.83 -4.37
CA TYR A 45 10.31 -11.74 -5.78
C TYR A 45 11.79 -11.43 -6.00
N GLY A 46 12.31 -11.75 -7.20
CA GLY A 46 13.73 -11.61 -7.53
C GLY A 46 14.15 -10.15 -7.72
N ARG A 47 13.45 -9.43 -8.59
CA ARG A 47 13.61 -7.98 -8.81
C ARG A 47 12.27 -7.30 -8.63
N VAL A 48 12.29 -6.16 -7.95
CA VAL A 48 11.10 -5.38 -7.63
C VAL A 48 11.30 -3.96 -8.13
N GLU A 49 10.43 -3.51 -9.01
CA GLU A 49 10.35 -2.10 -9.42
C GLU A 49 9.10 -1.46 -8.80
N THR A 50 9.06 -0.15 -8.75
CA THR A 50 7.92 0.59 -8.21
C THR A 50 7.33 1.53 -9.24
N VAL A 51 6.01 1.75 -9.18
CA VAL A 51 5.32 2.74 -9.98
C VAL A 51 4.38 3.56 -9.11
N GLY A 52 4.48 4.88 -9.22
CA GLY A 52 3.55 5.83 -8.65
C GLY A 52 2.79 6.57 -9.73
N PHE A 53 1.73 7.26 -9.30
CA PHE A 53 0.86 8.00 -10.19
C PHE A 53 0.70 9.43 -9.69
N ASP A 54 0.95 10.39 -10.56
CA ASP A 54 0.57 11.79 -10.37
C ASP A 54 -0.77 12.01 -11.07
N TYR A 55 -1.85 12.09 -10.29
CA TYR A 55 -3.21 12.27 -10.80
C TYR A 55 -3.79 13.64 -10.41
N GLY A 56 -2.91 14.59 -10.06
CA GLY A 56 -3.32 15.90 -9.59
C GLY A 56 -3.87 15.88 -8.15
N GLN A 57 -3.34 14.96 -7.31
CA GLN A 57 -3.67 14.91 -5.89
C GLN A 57 -3.35 16.26 -5.21
N ARG A 58 -4.19 16.61 -4.25
CA ARG A 58 -4.16 17.89 -3.54
C ARG A 58 -2.80 18.24 -2.93
N HIS A 59 -2.04 17.22 -2.46
CA HIS A 59 -0.77 17.41 -1.78
C HIS A 59 0.34 16.59 -2.44
N ARG A 60 1.39 17.27 -2.92
CA ARG A 60 2.58 16.64 -3.52
C ARG A 60 3.45 15.91 -2.50
N ILE A 61 3.19 16.09 -1.21
CA ILE A 61 3.96 15.48 -0.12
C ILE A 61 3.98 13.94 -0.18
N GLU A 62 2.95 13.33 -0.78
CA GLU A 62 2.92 11.89 -1.05
C GLU A 62 4.05 11.48 -2.02
N LEU A 63 4.31 12.28 -3.04
CA LEU A 63 5.37 12.01 -4.02
C LEU A 63 6.76 12.13 -3.37
N ASP A 64 6.95 13.10 -2.47
CA ASP A 64 8.19 13.25 -1.71
C ASP A 64 8.39 12.10 -0.71
N ALA A 65 7.32 11.68 -0.02
CA ALA A 65 7.35 10.54 0.88
C ALA A 65 7.77 9.24 0.18
N ARG A 66 7.34 9.00 -1.07
CA ARG A 66 7.77 7.86 -1.88
C ARG A 66 9.30 7.78 -1.96
N GLN A 67 9.95 8.89 -2.31
CA GLN A 67 11.40 8.92 -2.45
C GLN A 67 12.13 8.71 -1.12
N GLN A 68 11.57 9.24 -0.03
CA GLN A 68 12.14 9.03 1.32
C GLN A 68 12.04 7.56 1.74
N VAL A 69 10.89 6.93 1.54
CA VAL A 69 10.69 5.51 1.84
C VAL A 69 11.64 4.63 1.02
N LEU A 70 11.73 4.85 -0.30
CA LEU A 70 12.63 4.07 -1.17
C LEU A 70 14.10 4.20 -0.77
N ARG A 71 14.52 5.41 -0.38
CA ARG A 71 15.88 5.63 0.14
C ARG A 71 16.09 4.87 1.44
N ALA A 72 15.16 4.98 2.39
CA ALA A 72 15.25 4.29 3.68
C ALA A 72 15.30 2.76 3.51
N PHE A 73 14.53 2.19 2.57
CA PHE A 73 14.62 0.76 2.25
C PHE A 73 16.03 0.36 1.80
N ARG A 74 16.67 1.14 0.91
CA ARG A 74 18.03 0.85 0.42
C ARG A 74 19.07 0.97 1.52
N GLU A 75 18.93 1.95 2.40
CA GLU A 75 19.89 2.24 3.47
C GLU A 75 19.77 1.27 4.63
N GLN A 76 18.54 0.92 5.02
CA GLN A 76 18.27 0.17 6.24
C GLN A 76 18.12 -1.34 6.01
N PHE A 77 17.84 -1.77 4.79
CA PHE A 77 17.67 -3.18 4.41
C PHE A 77 18.58 -3.57 3.24
N PRO A 78 19.92 -3.70 3.49
CA PRO A 78 20.90 -3.97 2.44
C PRO A 78 20.57 -5.23 1.63
N GLN A 79 20.02 -6.28 2.26
CA GLN A 79 19.65 -7.53 1.57
C GLN A 79 18.47 -7.36 0.59
N TRP A 80 17.74 -6.28 0.69
CA TRP A 80 16.67 -5.91 -0.26
C TRP A 80 17.12 -4.87 -1.27
N ALA A 81 18.17 -4.10 -0.96
CA ALA A 81 18.65 -3.01 -1.80
C ALA A 81 19.00 -3.48 -3.23
N ASP A 82 19.65 -4.63 -3.36
CA ASP A 82 20.03 -5.20 -4.67
C ASP A 82 18.82 -5.67 -5.50
N ARG A 83 17.68 -5.96 -4.84
CA ARG A 83 16.44 -6.38 -5.50
C ARG A 83 15.57 -5.18 -5.88
N LEU A 84 15.73 -4.05 -5.20
CA LEU A 84 14.96 -2.83 -5.44
C LEU A 84 15.50 -2.10 -6.67
N GLY A 85 14.79 -2.22 -7.77
CA GLY A 85 15.11 -1.66 -9.07
C GLY A 85 14.66 -0.22 -9.27
N ASP A 86 14.19 0.05 -10.49
CA ASP A 86 13.78 1.39 -10.93
C ASP A 86 12.47 1.84 -10.28
N ASP A 87 12.36 3.13 -10.01
CA ASP A 87 11.11 3.79 -9.60
C ASP A 87 10.54 4.60 -10.76
N HIS A 88 9.28 4.37 -11.07
CA HIS A 88 8.57 5.02 -12.16
C HIS A 88 7.49 5.95 -11.61
N LEU A 89 7.30 7.10 -12.26
CA LEU A 89 6.19 8.02 -11.98
C LEU A 89 5.43 8.28 -13.27
N LEU A 90 4.15 7.94 -13.30
CA LEU A 90 3.27 8.15 -14.44
C LEU A 90 2.33 9.34 -14.19
N ASP A 91 2.28 10.25 -15.14
CA ASP A 91 1.34 11.37 -15.13
C ASP A 91 -0.03 10.89 -15.63
N VAL A 92 -1.03 10.99 -14.76
CA VAL A 92 -2.43 10.65 -15.02
C VAL A 92 -3.37 11.76 -14.57
N ASN A 93 -2.96 13.02 -14.72
CA ASN A 93 -3.71 14.22 -14.32
C ASN A 93 -5.12 14.29 -14.91
N ILE A 94 -5.41 13.56 -15.97
CA ILE A 94 -6.76 13.44 -16.54
C ILE A 94 -7.78 12.91 -15.53
N LEU A 95 -7.36 12.07 -14.58
CA LEU A 95 -8.27 11.59 -13.52
C LEU A 95 -8.74 12.74 -12.62
N GLY A 96 -7.89 13.70 -12.32
CA GLY A 96 -8.24 14.91 -11.57
C GLY A 96 -9.19 15.83 -12.33
N GLN A 97 -9.22 15.77 -13.67
CA GLN A 97 -10.16 16.53 -14.51
C GLN A 97 -11.55 15.88 -14.58
N ILE A 98 -11.61 14.54 -14.49
CA ILE A 98 -12.85 13.76 -14.55
C ILE A 98 -13.55 13.74 -13.19
N SER A 99 -12.79 13.77 -12.08
CA SER A 99 -13.30 13.50 -10.74
C SER A 99 -13.25 14.74 -9.86
N GLU A 100 -14.40 15.19 -9.39
CA GLU A 100 -14.54 16.23 -8.36
C GLU A 100 -14.69 15.57 -6.98
N THR A 101 -13.57 15.11 -6.41
CA THR A 101 -13.55 14.44 -5.10
C THR A 101 -12.76 15.23 -4.09
N SER A 102 -12.91 14.92 -2.79
CA SER A 102 -12.13 15.58 -1.72
C SER A 102 -10.63 15.23 -1.75
N LEU A 103 -10.20 14.27 -2.57
CA LEU A 103 -8.79 14.00 -2.84
C LEU A 103 -8.18 14.90 -3.91
N THR A 104 -9.02 15.46 -4.80
CA THR A 104 -8.60 16.34 -5.90
C THR A 104 -9.04 17.78 -5.70
N ARG A 105 -10.01 18.04 -4.82
CA ARG A 105 -10.60 19.36 -4.52
C ARG A 105 -10.58 19.66 -3.02
N ASP A 106 -10.62 20.93 -2.67
CA ASP A 106 -10.74 21.39 -1.26
C ASP A 106 -12.21 21.33 -0.81
N THR A 107 -12.67 20.12 -0.50
CA THR A 107 -14.02 19.86 0.04
C THR A 107 -13.93 19.03 1.30
N ALA A 108 -14.88 19.21 2.23
CA ALA A 108 -14.95 18.42 3.46
C ALA A 108 -15.21 16.94 3.15
N PHE A 109 -14.64 16.04 3.99
CA PHE A 109 -14.91 14.61 3.89
C PHE A 109 -16.34 14.31 4.29
N ALA A 110 -17.08 13.60 3.45
CA ALA A 110 -18.47 13.22 3.67
C ALA A 110 -18.80 11.89 3.00
N MET A 111 -19.86 11.24 3.50
CA MET A 111 -20.49 10.11 2.80
C MET A 111 -21.51 10.65 1.81
N GLU A 112 -21.48 10.15 0.59
CA GLU A 112 -22.44 10.51 -0.46
C GLU A 112 -23.73 9.68 -0.37
N ALA A 113 -24.77 10.11 -1.10
CA ALA A 113 -26.03 9.40 -1.19
C ALA A 113 -25.88 7.98 -1.77
N SER A 114 -24.80 7.72 -2.52
CA SER A 114 -24.42 6.41 -3.04
C SER A 114 -23.96 5.42 -1.95
N GLY A 115 -23.73 5.88 -0.72
CA GLY A 115 -23.12 5.10 0.35
C GLY A 115 -21.59 5.00 0.26
N LEU A 116 -20.95 5.68 -0.71
CA LEU A 116 -19.51 5.76 -0.87
C LEU A 116 -19.00 7.10 -0.28
N PRO A 117 -17.79 7.14 0.27
CA PRO A 117 -17.20 8.41 0.68
C PRO A 117 -16.84 9.27 -0.54
N ASN A 118 -16.91 10.58 -0.39
CA ASN A 118 -16.56 11.55 -1.44
C ASN A 118 -15.03 11.61 -1.75
N THR A 119 -14.25 10.76 -1.12
CA THR A 119 -12.85 10.45 -1.47
C THR A 119 -12.76 9.42 -2.60
N PHE A 120 -13.86 8.77 -2.97
CA PHE A 120 -13.87 7.79 -4.04
C PHE A 120 -13.70 8.45 -5.40
N VAL A 121 -12.63 8.12 -6.09
CA VAL A 121 -12.38 8.48 -7.51
C VAL A 121 -12.79 7.29 -8.37
N PRO A 122 -13.93 7.35 -9.07
CA PRO A 122 -14.45 6.21 -9.82
C PRO A 122 -13.44 5.64 -10.81
N GLY A 123 -13.15 4.34 -10.68
CA GLY A 123 -12.25 3.63 -11.60
C GLY A 123 -10.76 3.94 -11.45
N ARG A 124 -10.36 4.70 -10.44
CA ARG A 124 -8.94 5.08 -10.23
C ARG A 124 -8.01 3.87 -10.21
N ASN A 125 -8.33 2.85 -9.39
CA ASN A 125 -7.49 1.67 -9.29
C ASN A 125 -7.50 0.83 -10.57
N LEU A 126 -8.59 0.83 -11.34
CA LEU A 126 -8.65 0.16 -12.65
C LEU A 126 -7.69 0.82 -13.64
N VAL A 127 -7.67 2.15 -13.70
CA VAL A 127 -6.75 2.92 -14.56
C VAL A 127 -5.30 2.66 -14.11
N PHE A 128 -5.02 2.73 -12.82
CA PHE A 128 -3.66 2.49 -12.30
C PHE A 128 -3.18 1.08 -12.64
N LEU A 129 -3.99 0.05 -12.45
CA LEU A 129 -3.65 -1.33 -12.81
C LEU A 129 -3.41 -1.49 -14.31
N THR A 130 -4.22 -0.84 -15.15
CA THR A 130 -4.05 -0.90 -16.61
C THR A 130 -2.72 -0.29 -17.05
N LEU A 131 -2.38 0.89 -16.54
CA LEU A 131 -1.12 1.57 -16.87
C LEU A 131 0.10 0.82 -16.27
N ALA A 132 -0.02 0.32 -15.03
CA ALA A 132 1.01 -0.51 -14.42
C ALA A 132 1.25 -1.80 -15.22
N ALA A 133 0.20 -2.45 -15.71
CA ALA A 133 0.31 -3.64 -16.54
C ALA A 133 1.01 -3.36 -17.88
N ALA A 134 0.69 -2.24 -18.51
CA ALA A 134 1.36 -1.81 -19.75
C ALA A 134 2.85 -1.55 -19.52
N LEU A 135 3.21 -0.88 -18.42
CA LEU A 135 4.60 -0.68 -18.00
C LEU A 135 5.29 -2.01 -17.72
N ALA A 136 4.68 -2.88 -16.93
CA ALA A 136 5.19 -4.20 -16.59
C ALA A 136 5.44 -5.06 -17.84
N TYR A 137 4.50 -5.01 -18.80
CA TYR A 137 4.67 -5.67 -20.11
C TYR A 137 5.97 -5.25 -20.80
N ARG A 138 6.21 -3.92 -20.89
CA ARG A 138 7.41 -3.35 -21.54
C ARG A 138 8.70 -3.65 -20.77
N ARG A 139 8.62 -3.83 -19.46
CA ARG A 139 9.74 -4.15 -18.56
C ARG A 139 10.00 -5.66 -18.41
N GLY A 140 9.19 -6.51 -19.05
CA GLY A 140 9.31 -7.97 -18.89
C GLY A 140 8.90 -8.48 -17.51
N ILE A 141 8.09 -7.69 -16.77
CA ILE A 141 7.55 -8.03 -15.45
C ILE A 141 6.19 -8.70 -15.62
N ASP A 142 5.88 -9.70 -14.80
CA ASP A 142 4.65 -10.47 -14.88
C ASP A 142 3.83 -10.50 -13.58
N VAL A 143 4.24 -9.73 -12.57
CA VAL A 143 3.52 -9.57 -11.30
C VAL A 143 3.30 -8.08 -11.02
N LEU A 144 2.05 -7.71 -10.73
CA LEU A 144 1.70 -6.43 -10.11
C LEU A 144 1.39 -6.68 -8.64
N VAL A 145 1.93 -5.84 -7.76
CA VAL A 145 1.63 -5.90 -6.32
C VAL A 145 0.91 -4.61 -5.93
N THR A 146 -0.24 -4.73 -5.28
CA THR A 146 -1.03 -3.57 -4.86
C THR A 146 -1.57 -3.71 -3.44
N GLY A 147 -1.62 -2.60 -2.71
CA GLY A 147 -2.09 -2.52 -1.32
C GLY A 147 -3.60 -2.31 -1.18
N VAL A 148 -4.39 -2.75 -2.14
CA VAL A 148 -5.85 -2.74 -2.02
C VAL A 148 -6.31 -3.75 -0.98
N CYS A 149 -7.46 -3.46 -0.34
CA CYS A 149 -7.97 -4.22 0.78
C CYS A 149 -9.49 -4.15 0.78
N GLU A 150 -10.16 -5.28 0.95
CA GLU A 150 -11.63 -5.35 1.03
C GLU A 150 -12.14 -5.11 2.45
N THR A 151 -11.30 -5.37 3.46
CA THR A 151 -11.63 -5.21 4.87
C THR A 151 -11.50 -3.79 5.38
N ASP A 152 -10.93 -2.88 4.60
CA ASP A 152 -10.81 -1.48 4.94
C ASP A 152 -12.16 -0.78 4.88
N TYR A 153 -12.39 0.11 5.84
CA TYR A 153 -13.64 0.85 6.04
C TYR A 153 -14.06 1.73 4.83
N SER A 154 -13.15 1.97 3.88
CA SER A 154 -13.42 2.79 2.69
C SER A 154 -14.44 2.18 1.73
N GLY A 155 -14.57 0.86 1.68
CA GLY A 155 -15.59 0.14 0.89
C GLY A 155 -15.52 0.40 -0.62
N TYR A 156 -14.39 0.88 -1.15
CA TYR A 156 -14.25 1.20 -2.57
C TYR A 156 -14.46 -0.03 -3.45
N PRO A 157 -15.40 0.02 -4.42
CA PRO A 157 -15.68 -1.13 -5.29
C PRO A 157 -14.46 -1.59 -6.08
N ASP A 158 -13.57 -0.67 -6.47
CA ASP A 158 -12.37 -0.93 -7.24
C ASP A 158 -11.18 -1.44 -6.39
N CYS A 159 -11.40 -1.70 -5.09
CA CYS A 159 -10.45 -2.37 -4.19
C CYS A 159 -10.84 -3.81 -3.85
N ARG A 160 -12.02 -4.28 -4.28
CA ARG A 160 -12.54 -5.59 -3.93
C ARG A 160 -11.79 -6.73 -4.62
N ASP A 161 -11.73 -7.89 -3.96
CA ASP A 161 -11.07 -9.10 -4.47
C ASP A 161 -11.61 -9.54 -5.84
N ASP A 162 -12.94 -9.52 -6.02
CA ASP A 162 -13.55 -9.85 -7.31
C ASP A 162 -13.13 -8.87 -8.41
N THR A 163 -12.98 -7.58 -8.09
CA THR A 163 -12.49 -6.58 -9.05
C THR A 163 -11.04 -6.87 -9.44
N MET A 164 -10.18 -7.21 -8.49
CA MET A 164 -8.78 -7.57 -8.77
C MET A 164 -8.68 -8.82 -9.65
N LYS A 165 -9.48 -9.86 -9.38
CA LYS A 165 -9.55 -11.08 -10.19
C LYS A 165 -10.03 -10.80 -11.61
N ALA A 166 -11.10 -10.00 -11.75
CA ALA A 166 -11.61 -9.61 -13.07
C ALA A 166 -10.57 -8.80 -13.87
N MET A 167 -9.89 -7.85 -13.22
CA MET A 167 -8.81 -7.06 -13.85
C MET A 167 -7.64 -7.95 -14.27
N GLN A 168 -7.21 -8.90 -13.45
CA GLN A 168 -6.15 -9.84 -13.81
C GLN A 168 -6.48 -10.61 -15.08
N ILE A 169 -7.71 -11.09 -15.20
CA ILE A 169 -8.17 -11.81 -16.39
C ILE A 169 -8.19 -10.87 -17.60
N ALA A 170 -8.81 -9.69 -17.47
CA ALA A 170 -8.93 -8.72 -18.56
C ALA A 170 -7.56 -8.29 -19.10
N LEU A 171 -6.63 -7.95 -18.20
CA LEU A 171 -5.27 -7.52 -18.55
C LEU A 171 -4.46 -8.67 -19.17
N SER A 172 -4.58 -9.89 -18.64
CA SER A 172 -3.90 -11.06 -19.20
C SER A 172 -4.36 -11.37 -20.62
N LEU A 173 -5.67 -11.31 -20.87
CA LEU A 173 -6.25 -11.54 -22.20
C LEU A 173 -5.91 -10.41 -23.16
N GLY A 174 -6.09 -9.15 -22.72
CA GLY A 174 -5.86 -7.97 -23.56
C GLY A 174 -4.42 -7.74 -23.96
N MET A 175 -3.45 -8.27 -23.21
CA MET A 175 -2.02 -8.16 -23.49
C MET A 175 -1.39 -9.44 -24.02
N ASP A 176 -2.19 -10.51 -24.17
CA ASP A 176 -1.71 -11.85 -24.55
C ASP A 176 -0.50 -12.30 -23.70
N LYS A 177 -0.54 -12.00 -22.41
CA LYS A 177 0.51 -12.29 -21.45
C LYS A 177 -0.07 -12.67 -20.10
N ARG A 178 0.36 -13.79 -19.53
CA ARG A 178 -0.05 -14.17 -18.18
C ARG A 178 0.47 -13.14 -17.16
N LEU A 179 -0.44 -12.42 -16.52
CA LEU A 179 -0.17 -11.43 -15.49
C LEU A 179 -0.76 -11.92 -14.16
N LEU A 180 -0.05 -11.72 -13.06
CA LEU A 180 -0.55 -11.92 -11.70
C LEU A 180 -0.78 -10.56 -11.03
N ILE A 181 -1.91 -10.39 -10.36
CA ILE A 181 -2.13 -9.29 -9.42
C ILE A 181 -2.07 -9.86 -8.01
N ASP A 182 -1.01 -9.52 -7.28
CA ASP A 182 -0.77 -9.91 -5.89
C ASP A 182 -1.30 -8.83 -4.94
N THR A 183 -2.15 -9.23 -4.01
CA THR A 183 -2.87 -8.33 -3.09
C THR A 183 -2.65 -8.76 -1.63
N PRO A 184 -1.45 -8.56 -1.07
CA PRO A 184 -1.08 -9.13 0.23
C PRO A 184 -1.92 -8.61 1.41
N LEU A 185 -2.63 -7.49 1.24
CA LEU A 185 -3.45 -6.87 2.28
C LEU A 185 -4.95 -7.17 2.14
N MET A 186 -5.38 -7.92 1.12
CA MET A 186 -6.79 -8.06 0.73
C MET A 186 -7.73 -8.40 1.89
N TRP A 187 -7.30 -9.27 2.80
CA TRP A 187 -8.15 -9.84 3.85
C TRP A 187 -7.70 -9.50 5.28
N ILE A 188 -6.78 -8.54 5.43
CA ILE A 188 -6.25 -8.14 6.73
C ILE A 188 -6.65 -6.71 7.09
N ASP A 189 -6.82 -6.44 8.37
CA ASP A 189 -7.10 -5.10 8.89
C ASP A 189 -5.81 -4.28 9.13
N LYS A 190 -5.96 -3.02 9.57
CA LYS A 190 -4.81 -2.13 9.80
C LYS A 190 -3.89 -2.58 10.94
N ALA A 191 -4.40 -3.25 11.96
CA ALA A 191 -3.55 -3.82 13.01
C ALA A 191 -2.74 -4.99 12.47
N GLN A 192 -3.37 -5.84 11.67
CA GLN A 192 -2.70 -6.94 10.97
C GLN A 192 -1.72 -6.44 9.89
N THR A 193 -1.96 -5.29 9.27
CA THR A 193 -1.01 -4.66 8.33
C THR A 193 0.27 -4.23 9.07
N TRP A 194 0.17 -3.68 10.28
CA TRP A 194 1.33 -3.38 11.13
C TRP A 194 2.08 -4.65 11.54
N GLN A 195 1.34 -5.70 11.93
CA GLN A 195 1.94 -7.00 12.25
C GLN A 195 2.65 -7.60 11.05
N LEU A 196 2.04 -7.54 9.86
CA LEU A 196 2.68 -8.03 8.63
C LEU A 196 3.98 -7.27 8.34
N ALA A 197 3.99 -5.95 8.50
CA ALA A 197 5.20 -5.16 8.31
C ALA A 197 6.30 -5.62 9.27
N HIS A 198 5.99 -5.82 10.55
CA HIS A 198 6.92 -6.33 11.55
C HIS A 198 7.47 -7.72 11.16
N ASP A 199 6.60 -8.67 10.82
CA ASP A 199 6.99 -10.05 10.44
C ASP A 199 7.86 -10.09 9.18
N LEU A 200 7.58 -9.22 8.21
CA LEU A 200 8.39 -9.07 6.99
C LEU A 200 9.79 -8.55 7.31
N GLY A 201 9.89 -7.56 8.19
CA GLY A 201 11.15 -7.01 8.66
C GLY A 201 11.98 -8.03 9.44
N GLU A 202 11.37 -8.81 10.34
CA GLU A 202 12.05 -9.92 11.03
C GLU A 202 12.62 -10.94 10.03
N GLY A 203 11.84 -11.29 9.01
CA GLY A 203 12.27 -12.21 7.97
C GLY A 203 13.27 -11.64 6.97
N SER A 204 13.66 -10.37 7.08
CA SER A 204 14.63 -9.72 6.16
C SER A 204 16.07 -10.20 6.33
N GLY A 205 16.41 -10.74 7.50
CA GLY A 205 17.78 -11.05 7.89
C GLY A 205 18.53 -9.85 8.49
N THR A 206 17.88 -8.70 8.65
CA THR A 206 18.41 -7.53 9.37
C THR A 206 18.22 -7.75 10.87
N PRO A 207 19.24 -7.51 11.73
CA PRO A 207 19.04 -7.52 13.18
C PRO A 207 17.94 -6.52 13.58
N ASP A 208 17.02 -6.94 14.44
CA ASP A 208 15.85 -6.15 14.85
C ASP A 208 14.99 -5.62 13.68
N GLY A 209 15.08 -6.28 12.52
CA GLY A 209 14.47 -5.85 11.26
C GLY A 209 12.96 -5.65 11.36
N GLY A 210 12.27 -6.37 12.24
CA GLY A 210 10.83 -6.20 12.49
C GLY A 210 10.50 -4.80 12.98
N GLN A 211 11.10 -4.38 14.09
CA GLN A 211 10.89 -3.03 14.62
C GLN A 211 11.45 -1.97 13.67
N GLN A 212 12.60 -2.23 13.05
CA GLN A 212 13.22 -1.31 12.10
C GLN A 212 12.32 -1.01 10.91
N LEU A 213 11.60 -2.02 10.38
CA LEU A 213 10.65 -1.78 9.27
C LEU A 213 9.42 -0.99 9.72
N VAL A 214 8.91 -1.27 10.92
CA VAL A 214 7.83 -0.49 11.51
C VAL A 214 8.25 0.97 11.69
N ASP A 215 9.43 1.22 12.25
CA ASP A 215 9.97 2.57 12.47
C ASP A 215 10.20 3.31 11.14
N LEU A 216 10.69 2.62 10.11
CA LEU A 216 10.82 3.17 8.76
C LEU A 216 9.46 3.63 8.22
N ILE A 217 8.42 2.79 8.36
CA ILE A 217 7.07 3.14 7.91
C ILE A 217 6.51 4.32 8.71
N ILE A 218 6.71 4.35 10.03
CA ILE A 218 6.29 5.46 10.91
C ILE A 218 6.94 6.77 10.44
N GLU A 219 8.25 6.77 10.24
CA GLU A 219 9.02 7.99 9.99
C GLU A 219 8.87 8.51 8.56
N HIS A 220 8.87 7.64 7.56
CA HIS A 220 9.01 8.06 6.17
C HIS A 220 7.72 7.98 5.35
N SER A 221 6.75 7.12 5.71
CA SER A 221 5.51 7.01 4.93
C SER A 221 4.55 8.16 5.22
N HIS A 222 3.66 8.44 4.26
CA HIS A 222 2.63 9.47 4.40
C HIS A 222 1.26 8.93 3.97
N THR A 223 0.24 9.14 4.83
CA THR A 223 -1.13 8.63 4.60
C THR A 223 -2.18 9.72 4.79
N CYS A 224 -1.83 10.86 5.38
CA CYS A 224 -2.76 11.94 5.72
C CYS A 224 -3.36 12.58 4.47
N TYR A 225 -4.68 12.57 4.33
CA TYR A 225 -5.40 13.20 3.21
C TYR A 225 -5.27 14.74 3.16
N LEU A 226 -4.91 15.36 4.28
CA LEU A 226 -4.68 16.82 4.37
C LEU A 226 -3.21 17.20 4.13
N GLY A 227 -2.33 16.25 3.81
CA GLY A 227 -0.91 16.52 3.57
C GLY A 227 -0.14 17.01 4.81
N ASP A 228 -0.70 16.82 6.01
CA ASP A 228 -0.05 17.27 7.25
C ASP A 228 1.14 16.38 7.59
N ARG A 229 2.31 16.99 7.67
CA ARG A 229 3.56 16.37 8.15
C ARG A 229 4.22 17.19 9.27
N ALA A 230 3.54 18.20 9.78
CA ALA A 230 4.02 19.00 10.91
C ALA A 230 3.73 18.33 12.26
N HIS A 231 2.65 17.55 12.35
CA HIS A 231 2.26 16.86 13.56
C HIS A 231 2.73 15.42 13.54
N ARG A 232 3.57 15.05 14.52
CA ARG A 232 4.08 13.69 14.72
C ARG A 232 3.33 12.99 15.86
N HIS A 233 2.91 11.77 15.60
CA HIS A 233 2.26 10.85 16.54
C HIS A 233 3.09 9.57 16.66
N ASP A 234 2.75 8.67 17.57
CA ASP A 234 3.43 7.37 17.71
C ASP A 234 3.33 6.50 16.44
N TRP A 235 2.26 6.67 15.68
CA TRP A 235 1.99 5.96 14.42
C TRP A 235 2.52 6.68 13.18
N GLY A 236 3.16 7.83 13.30
CA GLY A 236 3.74 8.61 12.20
C GLY A 236 3.18 10.03 12.09
N TYR A 237 3.31 10.64 10.92
CA TYR A 237 2.90 12.02 10.68
C TYR A 237 1.48 12.12 10.10
N GLY A 238 0.72 13.12 10.55
CA GLY A 238 -0.60 13.43 10.02
C GLY A 238 -1.43 14.34 10.92
N CYS A 239 -2.57 14.82 10.40
CA CYS A 239 -3.47 15.73 11.13
C CYS A 239 -4.19 15.06 12.33
N GLY A 240 -4.19 13.75 12.42
CA GLY A 240 -4.86 12.98 13.48
C GLY A 240 -6.39 12.87 13.37
N SER A 241 -7.03 13.57 12.43
CA SER A 241 -8.49 13.70 12.36
C SER A 241 -9.11 13.34 11.01
N CYS A 242 -8.34 13.18 9.95
CA CYS A 242 -8.91 12.69 8.69
C CYS A 242 -9.10 11.16 8.75
N PRO A 243 -10.01 10.60 7.91
CA PRO A 243 -10.30 9.16 7.94
C PRO A 243 -9.07 8.25 7.82
N ALA A 244 -8.09 8.63 7.02
CA ALA A 244 -6.86 7.86 6.85
C ALA A 244 -5.98 7.90 8.12
N CYS A 245 -5.89 9.05 8.80
CA CYS A 245 -5.15 9.17 10.07
C CYS A 245 -5.83 8.37 11.18
N GLU A 246 -7.15 8.46 11.31
CA GLU A 246 -7.91 7.71 12.33
C GLU A 246 -7.74 6.21 12.16
N LEU A 247 -7.85 5.72 10.92
CA LEU A 247 -7.70 4.30 10.61
C LEU A 247 -6.27 3.80 10.91
N ARG A 248 -5.26 4.57 10.52
CA ARG A 248 -3.85 4.25 10.78
C ARG A 248 -3.55 4.26 12.28
N ALA A 249 -4.00 5.29 13.00
CA ALA A 249 -3.80 5.43 14.45
C ALA A 249 -4.44 4.27 15.21
N ARG A 250 -5.69 3.95 14.90
CA ARG A 250 -6.41 2.83 15.52
C ARG A 250 -5.72 1.49 15.28
N GLY A 251 -5.28 1.24 14.03
CA GLY A 251 -4.54 0.02 13.71
C GLY A 251 -3.25 -0.11 14.49
N TYR A 252 -2.47 0.99 14.57
CA TYR A 252 -1.23 1.03 15.35
C TYR A 252 -1.47 0.77 16.84
N GLN A 253 -2.47 1.41 17.43
CA GLN A 253 -2.81 1.25 18.84
C GLN A 253 -3.17 -0.21 19.17
N LEU A 254 -4.00 -0.85 18.35
CA LEU A 254 -4.39 -2.26 18.55
C LEU A 254 -3.19 -3.19 18.40
N TRP A 255 -2.33 -2.96 17.42
CA TRP A 255 -1.12 -3.73 17.21
C TRP A 255 -0.13 -3.57 18.37
N SER A 256 0.18 -2.34 18.80
CA SER A 256 1.15 -2.07 19.88
C SER A 256 0.69 -2.66 21.23
N GLN A 257 -0.62 -2.60 21.52
CA GLN A 257 -1.17 -3.25 22.72
C GLN A 257 -1.02 -4.78 22.67
N ALA A 258 -1.16 -5.39 21.50
CA ALA A 258 -0.98 -6.83 21.33
C ALA A 258 0.50 -7.26 21.46
N GLN A 259 1.46 -6.38 21.14
CA GLN A 259 2.89 -6.65 21.34
C GLN A 259 3.31 -6.57 22.81
N ALA A 260 2.61 -5.76 23.61
CA ALA A 260 2.92 -5.56 25.03
C ALA A 260 2.27 -6.61 25.97
N ALA A 261 1.41 -7.48 25.46
CA ALA A 261 0.63 -8.48 26.22
C ALA A 261 1.26 -9.87 26.16
#